data_fc2b7923ab7c643fd8d0ba5bc1764f6b
#
_entry.id   fc2b7923ab7c643fd8d0ba5bc1764f6b
#
_cell.length_a   1.000
_cell.length_b   1.000
_cell.length_c   1.000
_cell.angle_alpha   90.00
_cell.angle_beta   90.00
_cell.angle_gamma   90.00
#
_symmetry.space_group_name_H-M   'P 1'
#
loop_
_entity.id
_entity.type
_entity.pdbx_description
1 polymer ?
#
loop_
_entity_poly.entity_id
_entity_poly.type
_entity_poly.pdbx_seq_one_letter_code
_entity_poly.pdbx_strand_id
1 'polypeptide(L)'
;MSSILDIDLDYFRFLTRPLERLNELLGWAGRPVDAVFDHHQEALELWNDAIQKGVIRCPQFILHVDEHHDMMGERPPVSSGNFVYFAMRRWLACSVHWLVDMRIDSPNQWLSAEAWESVAERFTSGSRLPRCWPKPDLVTVAISPGFLSRKLRDRLMKRIGYIRSLPARKVL
;
A
#
# COMPACT_ATOMS: atom_id res chain seq x y z
N MET A 1 -14.28 -5.39 -11.59
CA MET A 1 -13.49 -4.29 -10.97
C MET A 1 -12.48 -4.95 -10.07
N SER A 2 -11.21 -4.57 -10.14
CA SER A 2 -10.20 -5.11 -9.20
C SER A 2 -9.75 -4.04 -8.23
N SER A 3 -9.43 -4.47 -7.00
CA SER A 3 -8.94 -3.60 -5.94
C SER A 3 -7.76 -4.24 -5.21
N ILE A 4 -6.91 -3.40 -4.66
CA ILE A 4 -5.70 -3.78 -3.94
C ILE A 4 -5.76 -3.18 -2.53
N LEU A 5 -5.41 -3.98 -1.53
CA LEU A 5 -5.01 -3.50 -0.22
C LEU A 5 -3.49 -3.56 -0.14
N ASP A 6 -2.88 -2.43 0.04
CA ASP A 6 -1.44 -2.26 0.15
C ASP A 6 -1.11 -1.71 1.53
N ILE A 7 -0.25 -2.38 2.27
CA ILE A 7 0.06 -2.05 3.66
C ILE A 7 1.57 -1.89 3.81
N ASP A 8 2.03 -0.73 4.27
CA ASP A 8 3.37 -0.62 4.87
C ASP A 8 3.28 -0.83 6.38
N LEU A 9 4.18 -1.65 6.92
CA LEU A 9 4.19 -1.91 8.35
C LEU A 9 4.65 -0.71 9.17
N ASP A 10 5.28 0.30 8.58
CA ASP A 10 5.66 1.52 9.28
C ASP A 10 4.45 2.35 9.73
N TYR A 11 3.30 2.24 9.04
CA TYR A 11 2.02 2.78 9.48
C TYR A 11 1.70 2.48 10.94
N PHE A 12 2.11 1.31 11.44
CA PHE A 12 1.83 0.87 12.80
C PHE A 12 2.79 1.44 13.85
N ARG A 13 3.81 2.19 13.42
CA ARG A 13 4.93 2.64 14.28
C ARG A 13 4.47 3.46 15.46
N PHE A 14 3.51 4.36 15.26
CA PHE A 14 3.05 5.31 16.28
C PHE A 14 1.68 4.97 16.85
N LEU A 15 1.06 3.87 16.42
CA LEU A 15 -0.23 3.47 16.92
C LEU A 15 -0.15 2.91 18.34
N THR A 16 -1.09 3.30 19.19
CA THR A 16 -1.22 2.75 20.54
C THR A 16 -1.63 1.27 20.52
N ARG A 17 -2.39 0.86 19.50
CA ARG A 17 -2.94 -0.51 19.35
C ARG A 17 -2.65 -1.11 17.96
N PRO A 18 -1.36 -1.30 17.61
CA PRO A 18 -0.99 -1.68 16.24
C PRO A 18 -1.58 -3.03 15.80
N LEU A 19 -1.66 -4.03 16.68
CA LEU A 19 -2.21 -5.34 16.34
C LEU A 19 -3.73 -5.33 16.17
N GLU A 20 -4.45 -4.50 16.94
CA GLU A 20 -5.91 -4.34 16.76
C GLU A 20 -6.19 -3.71 15.39
N ARG A 21 -5.42 -2.68 15.03
CA ARG A 21 -5.55 -2.02 13.72
C ARG A 21 -5.22 -2.96 12.57
N LEU A 22 -4.15 -3.76 12.68
CA LEU A 22 -3.84 -4.78 11.68
C LEU A 22 -4.97 -5.81 11.55
N ASN A 23 -5.55 -6.26 12.67
CA ASN A 23 -6.69 -7.18 12.65
C ASN A 23 -7.91 -6.57 11.96
N GLU A 24 -8.18 -5.28 12.18
CA GLU A 24 -9.26 -4.55 11.51
C GLU A 24 -9.05 -4.53 9.99
N LEU A 25 -7.84 -4.20 9.53
CA LEU A 25 -7.48 -4.15 8.11
C LEU A 25 -7.61 -5.54 7.45
N LEU A 26 -7.03 -6.57 8.06
CA LEU A 26 -7.10 -7.94 7.53
C LEU A 26 -8.54 -8.49 7.59
N GLY A 27 -9.30 -8.16 8.64
CA GLY A 27 -10.72 -8.50 8.75
C GLY A 27 -11.56 -7.77 7.68
N TRP A 28 -11.24 -6.50 7.42
CA TRP A 28 -11.88 -5.75 6.33
C TRP A 28 -11.54 -6.37 4.96
N ALA A 29 -10.29 -6.77 4.74
CA ALA A 29 -9.88 -7.44 3.51
C ALA A 29 -10.63 -8.77 3.30
N GLY A 30 -10.84 -9.54 4.36
CA GLY A 30 -11.54 -10.83 4.31
C GLY A 30 -10.77 -11.93 3.57
N ARG A 31 -9.45 -11.75 3.38
CA ARG A 31 -8.56 -12.69 2.69
C ARG A 31 -7.14 -12.63 3.27
N PRO A 32 -6.32 -13.68 3.07
CA PRO A 32 -4.93 -13.67 3.51
C PRO A 32 -4.10 -12.66 2.72
N VAL A 33 -2.92 -12.35 3.25
CA VAL A 33 -1.87 -11.60 2.54
C VAL A 33 -1.31 -12.46 1.42
N ASP A 34 -1.27 -11.90 0.21
CA ASP A 34 -0.81 -12.61 -0.99
C ASP A 34 0.71 -12.49 -1.18
N ALA A 35 1.30 -11.34 -0.79
CA ALA A 35 2.74 -11.12 -0.90
C ALA A 35 3.28 -10.22 0.19
N VAL A 36 4.55 -10.46 0.56
CA VAL A 36 5.31 -9.64 1.51
C VAL A 36 6.69 -9.36 0.91
N PHE A 37 7.14 -8.11 0.99
CA PHE A 37 8.44 -7.66 0.47
C PHE A 37 9.12 -6.69 1.45
N ASP A 38 10.42 -6.46 1.26
CA ASP A 38 11.20 -5.61 2.16
C ASP A 38 11.04 -4.12 1.82
N HIS A 39 10.95 -3.76 0.54
CA HIS A 39 10.88 -2.37 0.08
C HIS A 39 9.57 -2.07 -0.64
N HIS A 40 8.90 -0.97 -0.26
CA HIS A 40 7.54 -0.69 -0.70
C HIS A 40 7.40 -0.50 -2.23
N GLN A 41 8.41 0.01 -2.92
CA GLN A 41 8.37 0.12 -4.40
C GLN A 41 8.21 -1.23 -5.13
N GLU A 42 8.55 -2.36 -4.46
CA GLU A 42 8.36 -3.70 -5.03
C GLU A 42 6.87 -4.02 -5.27
N ALA A 43 5.97 -3.32 -4.57
CA ALA A 43 4.53 -3.42 -4.77
C ALA A 43 4.13 -3.17 -6.22
N LEU A 44 4.66 -2.11 -6.85
CA LEU A 44 4.30 -1.73 -8.22
C LEU A 44 4.68 -2.81 -9.24
N GLU A 45 5.84 -3.43 -9.07
CA GLU A 45 6.28 -4.54 -9.94
C GLU A 45 5.40 -5.77 -9.75
N LEU A 46 5.10 -6.13 -8.50
CA LEU A 46 4.25 -7.26 -8.18
C LEU A 46 2.82 -7.07 -8.71
N TRP A 47 2.25 -5.87 -8.58
CA TRP A 47 0.92 -5.57 -9.13
C TRP A 47 0.90 -5.69 -10.65
N ASN A 48 1.94 -5.19 -11.34
CA ASN A 48 2.06 -5.36 -12.79
C ASN A 48 2.14 -6.84 -13.19
N ASP A 49 2.96 -7.61 -12.48
CA ASP A 49 3.08 -9.04 -12.70
C ASP A 49 1.73 -9.75 -12.52
N ALA A 50 0.99 -9.43 -11.45
CA ALA A 50 -0.32 -10.00 -11.20
C ALA A 50 -1.35 -9.68 -12.30
N ILE A 51 -1.29 -8.45 -12.86
CA ILE A 51 -2.14 -8.05 -13.99
C ILE A 51 -1.73 -8.82 -15.25
N GLN A 52 -0.44 -8.87 -15.57
CA GLN A 52 0.06 -9.55 -16.78
C GLN A 52 -0.26 -11.04 -16.79
N LYS A 53 -0.26 -11.68 -15.62
CA LYS A 53 -0.58 -13.09 -15.44
C LYS A 53 -2.08 -13.37 -15.29
N GLY A 54 -2.90 -12.33 -15.34
CA GLY A 54 -4.35 -12.44 -15.23
C GLY A 54 -4.86 -12.82 -13.83
N VAL A 55 -4.02 -12.71 -12.80
CA VAL A 55 -4.39 -12.96 -11.39
C VAL A 55 -5.41 -11.91 -10.92
N ILE A 56 -5.17 -10.65 -11.30
CA ILE A 56 -6.12 -9.55 -11.12
C ILE A 56 -6.30 -8.80 -12.44
N ARG A 57 -7.38 -8.04 -12.56
CA ARG A 57 -7.54 -7.05 -13.63
C ARG A 57 -6.83 -5.76 -13.24
N CYS A 58 -6.67 -4.84 -14.20
CA CYS A 58 -6.18 -3.49 -13.91
C CYS A 58 -6.95 -2.89 -12.72
N PRO A 59 -6.28 -2.48 -11.64
CA PRO A 59 -6.95 -2.03 -10.43
C PRO A 59 -7.68 -0.72 -10.66
N GLN A 60 -8.87 -0.62 -10.10
CA GLN A 60 -9.64 0.62 -10.05
C GLN A 60 -9.56 1.29 -8.67
N PHE A 61 -9.17 0.52 -7.65
CA PHE A 61 -9.06 1.00 -6.28
C PHE A 61 -7.80 0.45 -5.62
N ILE A 62 -7.04 1.33 -4.97
CA ILE A 62 -5.92 0.96 -4.09
C ILE A 62 -6.16 1.61 -2.74
N LEU A 63 -6.35 0.79 -1.70
CA LEU A 63 -6.28 1.24 -0.33
C LEU A 63 -4.81 1.15 0.09
N HIS A 64 -4.16 2.30 0.15
CA HIS A 64 -2.76 2.46 0.53
C HIS A 64 -2.69 2.82 2.03
N VAL A 65 -2.21 1.90 2.85
CA VAL A 65 -2.12 2.01 4.31
C VAL A 65 -0.66 2.22 4.68
N ASP A 66 -0.31 3.46 5.01
CA ASP A 66 1.07 3.88 5.18
C ASP A 66 1.14 5.13 6.04
N GLU A 67 2.27 5.35 6.72
CA GLU A 67 2.61 6.63 7.36
C GLU A 67 2.86 7.71 6.29
N HIS A 68 3.31 7.32 5.09
CA HIS A 68 3.65 8.19 3.96
C HIS A 68 2.64 8.03 2.81
N HIS A 69 2.48 9.06 1.99
CA HIS A 69 1.58 8.99 0.83
C HIS A 69 2.23 8.39 -0.43
N ASP A 70 3.54 8.20 -0.42
CA ASP A 70 4.37 7.65 -1.52
C ASP A 70 4.14 8.30 -2.89
N MET A 71 3.98 9.63 -2.86
CA MET A 71 3.88 10.51 -4.02
C MET A 71 4.91 11.66 -3.93
N MET A 72 6.10 11.37 -3.37
CA MET A 72 7.18 12.33 -3.16
C MET A 72 8.04 12.47 -4.43
N GLY A 73 7.44 12.98 -5.49
CA GLY A 73 8.11 13.28 -6.75
C GLY A 73 7.55 12.53 -7.96
N GLU A 74 7.71 13.15 -9.11
CA GLU A 74 7.17 12.74 -10.40
C GLU A 74 8.21 12.21 -11.38
N ARG A 75 9.49 12.22 -10.99
CA ARG A 75 10.61 11.84 -11.86
C ARG A 75 11.15 10.46 -11.52
N PRO A 76 11.54 9.68 -12.52
CA PRO A 76 12.26 8.42 -12.29
C PRO A 76 13.60 8.66 -11.55
N PRO A 77 14.14 7.65 -10.87
CA PRO A 77 13.61 6.28 -10.78
C PRO A 77 12.40 6.14 -9.84
N VAL A 78 11.63 5.06 -10.01
CA VAL A 78 10.59 4.67 -9.05
C VAL A 78 11.26 4.24 -7.74
N SER A 79 10.75 4.72 -6.64
CA SER A 79 11.24 4.48 -5.28
C SER A 79 10.08 4.23 -4.32
N SER A 80 10.38 3.82 -3.09
CA SER A 80 9.35 3.68 -2.05
C SER A 80 8.55 4.98 -1.83
N GLY A 81 9.20 6.15 -1.95
CA GLY A 81 8.53 7.43 -1.72
C GLY A 81 7.70 7.96 -2.89
N ASN A 82 7.70 7.33 -4.09
CA ASN A 82 6.97 7.88 -5.24
C ASN A 82 6.20 6.84 -6.08
N PHE A 83 6.21 5.57 -5.72
CA PHE A 83 5.62 4.51 -6.56
C PHE A 83 4.10 4.63 -6.71
N VAL A 84 3.39 5.20 -5.73
CA VAL A 84 1.93 5.44 -5.81
C VAL A 84 1.60 6.42 -6.92
N TYR A 85 2.37 7.50 -7.08
CA TYR A 85 2.21 8.41 -8.22
C TYR A 85 2.35 7.67 -9.55
N PHE A 86 3.39 6.84 -9.70
CA PHE A 86 3.61 6.07 -10.92
C PHE A 86 2.51 5.02 -11.17
N ALA A 87 1.96 4.41 -10.12
CA ALA A 87 0.80 3.53 -10.24
C ALA A 87 -0.42 4.27 -10.79
N MET A 88 -0.74 5.46 -10.25
CA MET A 88 -1.87 6.27 -10.70
C MET A 88 -1.68 6.79 -12.13
N ARG A 89 -0.45 7.08 -12.54
CA ARG A 89 -0.12 7.49 -13.92
C ARG A 89 -0.21 6.33 -14.90
N ARG A 90 0.16 5.13 -14.48
CA ARG A 90 0.08 3.92 -15.31
C ARG A 90 -1.35 3.44 -15.49
N TRP A 91 -2.17 3.51 -14.44
CA TRP A 91 -3.56 3.05 -14.44
C TRP A 91 -4.52 4.24 -14.26
N LEU A 92 -4.85 4.89 -15.38
CA LEU A 92 -5.60 6.15 -15.39
C LEU A 92 -7.00 6.07 -14.77
N ALA A 93 -7.59 4.88 -14.66
CA ALA A 93 -8.87 4.66 -13.97
C ALA A 93 -8.72 4.33 -12.48
N CYS A 94 -7.49 4.25 -11.97
CA CYS A 94 -7.23 3.86 -10.59
C CYS A 94 -7.42 5.05 -9.64
N SER A 95 -8.25 4.84 -8.60
CA SER A 95 -8.36 5.74 -7.45
C SER A 95 -7.58 5.19 -6.27
N VAL A 96 -6.90 6.07 -5.55
CA VAL A 96 -6.14 5.73 -4.35
C VAL A 96 -6.78 6.38 -3.14
N HIS A 97 -6.98 5.60 -2.08
CA HIS A 97 -7.27 6.14 -0.76
C HIS A 97 -6.08 5.87 0.16
N TRP A 98 -5.42 6.94 0.56
CA TRP A 98 -4.35 6.88 1.55
C TRP A 98 -4.95 6.84 2.96
N LEU A 99 -4.83 5.70 3.62
CA LEU A 99 -5.25 5.51 4.99
C LEU A 99 -4.10 5.88 5.92
N VAL A 100 -4.26 6.98 6.64
CA VAL A 100 -3.24 7.56 7.52
C VAL A 100 -3.89 8.08 8.80
N ASP A 101 -3.27 7.83 9.96
CA ASP A 101 -3.81 8.29 11.25
C ASP A 101 -3.37 9.72 11.60
N MET A 102 -2.11 10.05 11.31
CA MET A 102 -1.59 11.41 11.53
C MET A 102 -1.08 11.96 10.19
N ARG A 103 -1.76 12.98 9.70
CA ARG A 103 -1.38 13.63 8.44
C ARG A 103 -0.21 14.58 8.69
N ILE A 104 0.96 14.28 8.12
CA ILE A 104 2.17 15.08 8.25
C ILE A 104 2.30 16.07 7.09
N ASP A 105 2.00 15.62 5.86
CA ASP A 105 2.12 16.41 4.64
C ASP A 105 1.05 16.05 3.61
N SER A 106 1.13 16.67 2.43
CA SER A 106 0.18 16.45 1.34
C SER A 106 0.95 16.28 0.02
N PRO A 107 0.53 15.37 -0.88
CA PRO A 107 1.21 15.11 -2.14
C PRO A 107 1.47 16.34 -3.01
N ASN A 108 0.60 17.35 -2.96
CA ASN A 108 0.76 18.59 -3.72
C ASN A 108 1.99 19.42 -3.33
N GLN A 109 2.65 19.11 -2.21
CA GLN A 109 3.91 19.75 -1.81
C GLN A 109 5.12 19.12 -2.49
N TRP A 110 4.97 17.93 -3.08
CA TRP A 110 6.03 17.10 -3.63
C TRP A 110 5.96 16.95 -5.15
N LEU A 111 4.83 17.30 -5.74
CA LEU A 111 4.55 17.22 -7.17
C LEU A 111 4.47 18.62 -7.77
N SER A 112 4.80 18.75 -9.05
CA SER A 112 4.44 19.97 -9.79
C SER A 112 2.93 20.14 -9.85
N ALA A 113 2.44 21.35 -10.12
CA ALA A 113 1.01 21.62 -10.24
C ALA A 113 0.36 20.73 -11.31
N GLU A 114 0.99 20.57 -12.47
CA GLU A 114 0.51 19.72 -13.56
C GLU A 114 0.46 18.24 -13.14
N ALA A 115 1.51 17.75 -12.49
CA ALA A 115 1.55 16.37 -12.00
C ALA A 115 0.45 16.11 -10.96
N TRP A 116 0.25 17.03 -10.03
CA TRP A 116 -0.81 16.93 -9.03
C TRP A 116 -2.20 16.95 -9.67
N GLU A 117 -2.50 17.91 -10.54
CA GLU A 117 -3.80 18.01 -11.24
C GLU A 117 -4.14 16.71 -11.97
N SER A 118 -3.15 16.03 -12.54
CA SER A 118 -3.34 14.77 -13.28
C SER A 118 -3.87 13.61 -12.43
N VAL A 119 -3.73 13.67 -11.08
CA VAL A 119 -4.12 12.61 -10.14
C VAL A 119 -5.05 13.07 -9.03
N ALA A 120 -5.18 14.36 -8.78
CA ALA A 120 -5.85 14.94 -7.60
C ALA A 120 -7.28 14.43 -7.39
N GLU A 121 -8.10 14.35 -8.46
CA GLU A 121 -9.48 13.89 -8.37
C GLU A 121 -9.64 12.41 -7.98
N ARG A 122 -8.56 11.64 -8.15
CA ARG A 122 -8.52 10.19 -7.89
C ARG A 122 -7.75 9.84 -6.62
N PHE A 123 -7.23 10.84 -5.91
CA PHE A 123 -6.50 10.67 -4.66
C PHE A 123 -7.31 11.24 -3.49
N THR A 124 -7.53 10.41 -2.49
CA THR A 124 -8.19 10.80 -1.24
C THR A 124 -7.38 10.32 -0.05
N SER A 125 -7.59 10.92 1.11
CA SER A 125 -6.92 10.48 2.34
C SER A 125 -7.83 10.58 3.56
N GLY A 126 -7.58 9.76 4.56
CA GLY A 126 -8.32 9.77 5.82
C GLY A 126 -7.87 8.67 6.77
N SER A 127 -8.40 8.70 8.02
CA SER A 127 -8.07 7.73 9.06
C SER A 127 -9.07 6.56 9.16
N ARG A 128 -10.13 6.59 8.35
CA ARG A 128 -11.18 5.57 8.39
C ARG A 128 -11.19 4.73 7.13
N LEU A 129 -11.46 3.45 7.29
CA LEU A 129 -11.68 2.54 6.17
C LEU A 129 -12.84 3.03 5.30
N PRO A 130 -12.69 3.03 3.97
CA PRO A 130 -13.75 3.44 3.06
C PRO A 130 -14.92 2.44 3.10
N ARG A 131 -16.14 2.94 3.37
CA ARG A 131 -17.31 2.08 3.56
C ARG A 131 -17.80 1.39 2.28
N CYS A 132 -17.63 2.06 1.14
CA CYS A 132 -18.21 1.63 -0.14
C CYS A 132 -17.20 1.03 -1.12
N TRP A 133 -15.96 0.79 -0.68
CA TRP A 133 -14.95 0.20 -1.54
C TRP A 133 -15.11 -1.33 -1.63
N PRO A 134 -14.80 -1.92 -2.79
CA PRO A 134 -14.84 -3.37 -2.94
C PRO A 134 -13.78 -4.03 -2.05
N LYS A 135 -14.02 -5.28 -1.68
CA LYS A 135 -13.00 -6.10 -1.03
C LYS A 135 -11.81 -6.29 -1.96
N PRO A 136 -10.57 -6.31 -1.43
CA PRO A 136 -9.40 -6.43 -2.27
C PRO A 136 -9.31 -7.80 -2.95
N ASP A 137 -8.88 -7.79 -4.20
CA ASP A 137 -8.50 -8.99 -4.95
C ASP A 137 -7.05 -9.38 -4.71
N LEU A 138 -6.25 -8.44 -4.20
CA LEU A 138 -4.84 -8.61 -3.86
C LEU A 138 -4.52 -7.86 -2.57
N VAL A 139 -3.76 -8.51 -1.68
CA VAL A 139 -3.27 -7.91 -0.42
C VAL A 139 -1.75 -8.00 -0.39
N THR A 140 -1.09 -6.84 -0.35
CA THR A 140 0.36 -6.73 -0.30
C THR A 140 0.83 -6.07 0.99
N VAL A 141 2.01 -6.46 1.48
CA VAL A 141 2.60 -5.91 2.69
C VAL A 141 4.07 -5.59 2.47
N ALA A 142 4.46 -4.34 2.68
CA ALA A 142 5.84 -3.92 2.79
C ALA A 142 6.30 -3.97 4.26
N ILE A 143 7.51 -4.43 4.49
CA ILE A 143 8.07 -4.53 5.86
C ILE A 143 8.72 -3.21 6.28
N SER A 144 9.33 -2.49 5.36
CA SER A 144 10.07 -1.23 5.57
C SER A 144 11.01 -1.29 6.79
N PRO A 145 12.01 -2.19 6.81
CA PRO A 145 12.72 -2.59 8.01
C PRO A 145 13.51 -1.46 8.70
N GLY A 146 13.80 -0.38 7.97
CA GLY A 146 14.47 0.81 8.50
C GLY A 146 13.61 1.68 9.41
N PHE A 147 12.29 1.54 9.36
CA PHE A 147 11.34 2.41 10.06
C PHE A 147 10.72 1.78 11.30
N LEU A 148 10.81 0.45 11.45
CA LEU A 148 10.19 -0.30 12.55
C LEU A 148 11.20 -0.88 13.52
N SER A 149 10.86 -0.85 14.82
CA SER A 149 11.59 -1.65 15.79
C SER A 149 11.41 -3.14 15.47
N ARG A 150 12.48 -3.92 15.64
CA ARG A 150 12.45 -5.38 15.41
C ARG A 150 11.30 -6.06 16.17
N LYS A 151 11.10 -5.67 17.44
CA LYS A 151 10.04 -6.24 18.29
C LYS A 151 8.65 -6.02 17.74
N LEU A 152 8.34 -4.82 17.23
CA LEU A 152 7.03 -4.52 16.64
C LEU A 152 6.85 -5.27 15.32
N ARG A 153 7.84 -5.20 14.45
CA ARG A 153 7.85 -5.92 13.17
C ARG A 153 7.57 -7.42 13.36
N ASP A 154 8.31 -8.09 14.25
CA ASP A 154 8.16 -9.53 14.46
C ASP A 154 6.75 -9.89 14.98
N ARG A 155 6.13 -9.03 15.79
CA ARG A 155 4.74 -9.20 16.25
C ARG A 155 3.73 -9.04 15.11
N LEU A 156 3.89 -8.03 14.26
CA LEU A 156 3.02 -7.79 13.11
C LEU A 156 3.15 -8.95 12.09
N MET A 157 4.39 -9.36 11.77
CA MET A 157 4.66 -10.46 10.85
C MET A 157 4.09 -11.79 11.34
N LYS A 158 4.22 -12.08 12.64
CA LYS A 158 3.57 -13.25 13.24
C LYS A 158 2.04 -13.21 13.08
N ARG A 159 1.44 -12.02 13.20
CA ARG A 159 0.00 -11.87 13.06
C ARG A 159 -0.49 -12.05 11.62
N ILE A 160 0.31 -11.65 10.66
CA ILE A 160 0.04 -11.86 9.22
C ILE A 160 0.12 -13.36 8.87
N GLY A 161 0.73 -14.17 9.73
CA GLY A 161 0.95 -15.61 9.46
C GLY A 161 2.11 -15.86 8.50
N TYR A 162 2.93 -14.86 8.24
CA TYR A 162 4.09 -14.97 7.37
C TYR A 162 5.30 -15.43 8.17
N ILE A 163 5.61 -16.72 8.11
CA ILE A 163 6.86 -17.26 8.67
C ILE A 163 7.94 -17.13 7.59
N ARG A 164 8.92 -16.31 7.85
CA ARG A 164 10.09 -16.08 6.98
C ARG A 164 11.03 -17.29 6.98
N SER A 165 10.52 -18.47 6.64
CA SER A 165 11.30 -19.70 6.48
C SER A 165 11.52 -20.10 5.02
N LEU A 166 10.99 -19.32 4.07
CA LEU A 166 11.17 -19.57 2.64
C LEU A 166 11.74 -18.32 1.98
N PRO A 167 12.73 -18.45 1.06
CA PRO A 167 13.09 -17.35 0.20
C PRO A 167 11.82 -16.89 -0.51
N ALA A 168 11.68 -15.57 -0.72
CA ALA A 168 10.52 -14.96 -1.31
C ALA A 168 9.98 -15.83 -2.46
N ARG A 169 9.01 -16.69 -2.18
CA ARG A 169 8.23 -17.27 -3.24
C ARG A 169 7.40 -16.12 -3.75
N LYS A 170 7.82 -15.58 -4.89
CA LYS A 170 6.91 -14.87 -5.77
C LYS A 170 5.75 -15.83 -5.98
N VAL A 171 4.71 -15.70 -5.16
CA VAL A 171 3.51 -16.52 -5.31
C VAL A 171 2.78 -15.94 -6.49
N LEU A 172 2.74 -16.74 -7.47
CA LEU A 172 1.79 -16.62 -8.55
C LEU A 172 0.99 -17.88 -8.62
#